data_94a14856bcec18a200ae51f5d46a577e
#
_entry.id   94a14856bcec18a200ae51f5d46a577e
#
_cell.length_a   1.000
_cell.length_b   1.000
_cell.length_c   1.000
_cell.angle_alpha   90.00
_cell.angle_beta   90.00
_cell.angle_gamma   90.00
#
_symmetry.space_group_name_H-M   'P 1'
#
loop_
_entity.id
_entity.type
_entity.pdbx_description
1 polymer ?
#
loop_
_entity_poly.entity_id
_entity_poly.type
_entity_poly.pdbx_seq_one_letter_code
_entity_poly.pdbx_strand_id
1 'polypeptide(L)'
;MGIVEATVTNKGKKGLIRRFAPYFKKYLWILIFDLFCAALTTVCELALPIIVQQITNRGINDLASLTLSYILRIGGLYIFLKLVDVGATFFMASIGHIMGTKIETDMRRDMFAHLQKLSFSYFDNTKIGQLMSRITTDLFDITEFAHHCPEEFFIAGIKIIGAFVILCTMSVPLTLIIFAVLPFMLAAAMFFNKRMQAQFRSQRQQLGEINAQVEDSLLGVRVVKSFANEPLEEKKFEEGNQRFYNIKRLRYMYMGGFEASNKFFDGLMYIVVVIAGAIFMMNGAIDPSQLVAYLLYITTLINSIHRIVQFTEQFQSGMSGVERFFQVMDAPIEISDAPDAKDIGIVKGDVTFDHVSFKYNDDGTEVLSDIDLDVKAGENIALVGPSGGGKTTLCNLIPRFYDTTAGTIRIDGKDIRTVTLKSLRDRIGFVQQDVYMFSGSVFENIQYGKPGASKEEVIAASKMAGAHEFIEGLSNGYDTYVGERGVKLSGGQKQRISIARAFLKNPPILILDEATSALDNESERIVQASLEKLAKGRTTFTIAHRLTTIKNATKILVLTDKGIEEAGTHQELMKKKGIYFDLYKSYQEMTADTE
;
A
#
# COMPACT_ATOMS: atom_id res chain seq x y z
N MET A 1 13.00 -10.67 10.88
CA MET A 1 13.61 -11.91 10.37
C MET A 1 13.26 -12.01 8.89
N GLY A 2 14.21 -12.29 8.02
CA GLY A 2 14.30 -11.93 6.63
C GLY A 2 13.17 -12.39 5.71
N ILE A 3 12.54 -11.42 5.09
CA ILE A 3 11.81 -11.62 3.85
C ILE A 3 12.88 -11.86 2.78
N VAL A 4 12.89 -13.07 2.22
CA VAL A 4 13.72 -13.48 1.10
C VAL A 4 13.50 -12.51 -0.06
N GLU A 5 14.45 -11.61 -0.31
CA GLU A 5 14.57 -10.91 -1.59
C GLU A 5 14.89 -11.95 -2.66
N ALA A 6 13.85 -12.56 -3.21
CA ALA A 6 13.97 -13.35 -4.41
C ALA A 6 14.44 -12.42 -5.53
N THR A 7 15.71 -12.50 -5.87
CA THR A 7 16.27 -11.89 -7.08
C THR A 7 15.50 -12.43 -8.29
N VAL A 8 14.57 -11.60 -8.79
CA VAL A 8 13.78 -11.95 -9.98
C VAL A 8 14.71 -12.11 -11.16
N THR A 9 14.89 -13.34 -11.58
CA THR A 9 15.59 -13.67 -12.81
C THR A 9 14.85 -13.05 -14.01
N ASN A 10 15.56 -12.82 -15.14
CA ASN A 10 15.00 -12.20 -16.36
C ASN A 10 13.73 -12.91 -16.90
N LYS A 11 13.48 -14.17 -16.52
CA LYS A 11 12.24 -14.93 -16.80
C LYS A 11 11.05 -14.44 -15.97
N GLY A 12 11.25 -13.98 -14.74
CA GLY A 12 10.18 -13.45 -13.88
C GLY A 12 9.65 -12.12 -14.40
N LYS A 13 10.50 -11.23 -14.92
CA LYS A 13 10.09 -9.92 -15.45
C LYS A 13 9.17 -10.01 -16.68
N LYS A 14 9.40 -10.98 -17.59
CA LYS A 14 8.49 -11.22 -18.73
C LYS A 14 7.08 -11.67 -18.29
N GLY A 15 6.98 -12.42 -17.21
CA GLY A 15 5.71 -12.82 -16.60
C GLY A 15 4.93 -11.62 -16.01
N LEU A 16 5.62 -10.69 -15.36
CA LEU A 16 5.03 -9.48 -14.77
C LEU A 16 4.45 -8.54 -15.83
N ILE A 17 5.18 -8.27 -16.92
CA ILE A 17 4.67 -7.43 -18.03
C ILE A 17 3.42 -8.05 -18.64
N ARG A 18 3.38 -9.37 -18.84
CA ARG A 18 2.19 -10.05 -19.37
C ARG A 18 0.99 -9.94 -18.44
N ARG A 19 1.20 -9.96 -17.15
CA ARG A 19 0.15 -9.78 -16.13
C ARG A 19 -0.32 -8.33 -16.02
N PHE A 20 0.58 -7.38 -16.26
CA PHE A 20 0.28 -5.96 -16.24
C PHE A 20 -0.45 -5.49 -17.51
N ALA A 21 -0.19 -6.12 -18.67
CA ALA A 21 -0.77 -5.76 -19.98
C ALA A 21 -2.30 -5.61 -19.99
N PRO A 22 -3.13 -6.39 -19.25
CA PRO A 22 -4.57 -6.21 -19.22
C PRO A 22 -5.03 -4.81 -18.79
N TYR A 23 -4.29 -4.12 -17.92
CA TYR A 23 -4.60 -2.75 -17.51
C TYR A 23 -4.46 -1.75 -18.66
N PHE A 24 -3.55 -2.00 -19.62
CA PHE A 24 -3.43 -1.23 -20.85
C PHE A 24 -4.52 -1.54 -21.88
N LYS A 25 -5.00 -2.78 -21.93
CA LYS A 25 -5.93 -3.22 -22.98
C LYS A 25 -7.19 -2.34 -23.06
N LYS A 26 -7.67 -1.87 -21.91
CA LYS A 26 -8.81 -0.95 -21.81
C LYS A 26 -8.56 0.41 -22.47
N TYR A 27 -7.31 0.85 -22.52
CA TYR A 27 -6.87 2.17 -22.98
C TYR A 27 -5.97 2.09 -24.23
N LEU A 28 -5.95 0.95 -24.91
CA LEU A 28 -5.04 0.65 -26.01
C LEU A 28 -5.11 1.69 -27.15
N TRP A 29 -6.29 2.19 -27.49
CA TRP A 29 -6.43 3.22 -28.51
C TRP A 29 -5.78 4.54 -28.13
N ILE A 30 -5.84 4.93 -26.87
CA ILE A 30 -5.17 6.13 -26.38
C ILE A 30 -3.65 5.94 -26.48
N LEU A 31 -3.12 4.79 -26.05
CA LEU A 31 -1.70 4.47 -26.15
C LEU A 31 -1.20 4.46 -27.60
N ILE A 32 -1.95 3.87 -28.54
CA ILE A 32 -1.58 3.86 -29.96
C ILE A 32 -1.54 5.28 -30.53
N PHE A 33 -2.53 6.11 -30.20
CA PHE A 33 -2.57 7.49 -30.67
C PHE A 33 -1.49 8.35 -30.00
N ASP A 34 -1.15 8.08 -28.75
CA ASP A 34 -0.05 8.71 -28.01
C ASP A 34 1.32 8.41 -28.68
N LEU A 35 1.58 7.14 -29.00
CA LEU A 35 2.77 6.75 -29.77
C LEU A 35 2.78 7.32 -31.20
N PHE A 36 1.62 7.49 -31.82
CA PHE A 36 1.52 8.18 -33.11
C PHE A 36 1.90 9.67 -32.97
N CYS A 37 1.41 10.36 -31.94
CA CYS A 37 1.79 11.73 -31.64
C CYS A 37 3.31 11.82 -31.34
N ALA A 38 3.87 10.87 -30.58
CA ALA A 38 5.29 10.76 -30.31
C ALA A 38 6.14 10.57 -31.59
N ALA A 39 5.68 9.78 -32.54
CA ALA A 39 6.31 9.67 -33.85
C ALA A 39 6.23 10.99 -34.64
N LEU A 40 5.09 11.64 -34.58
CA LEU A 40 4.83 12.88 -35.32
C LEU A 40 5.71 14.03 -34.80
N THR A 41 5.79 14.24 -33.49
CA THR A 41 6.72 15.23 -32.88
C THR A 41 8.15 14.93 -33.28
N THR A 42 8.55 13.65 -33.24
CA THR A 42 9.90 13.22 -33.64
C THR A 42 10.22 13.54 -35.10
N VAL A 43 9.28 13.29 -36.01
CA VAL A 43 9.45 13.64 -37.42
C VAL A 43 9.56 15.15 -37.62
N CYS A 44 8.75 15.95 -36.92
CA CYS A 44 8.84 17.42 -36.95
C CYS A 44 10.21 17.93 -36.47
N GLU A 45 10.74 17.35 -35.40
CA GLU A 45 12.07 17.71 -34.89
C GLU A 45 13.21 17.29 -35.83
N LEU A 46 13.13 16.12 -36.46
CA LEU A 46 14.14 15.65 -37.42
C LEU A 46 14.10 16.45 -38.73
N ALA A 47 13.00 17.07 -39.08
CA ALA A 47 12.87 17.92 -40.28
C ALA A 47 13.63 19.24 -40.17
N LEU A 48 13.78 19.80 -38.94
CA LEU A 48 14.41 21.12 -38.74
C LEU A 48 15.85 21.18 -39.28
N PRO A 49 16.76 20.23 -38.94
CA PRO A 49 18.13 20.29 -39.49
C PRO A 49 18.16 20.22 -41.02
N ILE A 50 17.24 19.47 -41.66
CA ILE A 50 17.14 19.42 -43.14
C ILE A 50 16.74 20.77 -43.71
N ILE A 51 15.77 21.44 -43.07
CA ILE A 51 15.34 22.79 -43.50
C ILE A 51 16.49 23.79 -43.42
N VAL A 52 17.22 23.77 -42.28
CA VAL A 52 18.41 24.65 -42.10
C VAL A 52 19.47 24.33 -43.14
N GLN A 53 19.77 23.04 -43.40
CA GLN A 53 20.71 22.63 -44.44
C GLN A 53 20.31 23.16 -45.83
N GLN A 54 19.04 23.03 -46.23
CA GLN A 54 18.57 23.49 -47.53
C GLN A 54 18.71 25.00 -47.70
N ILE A 55 18.36 25.78 -46.68
CA ILE A 55 18.55 27.26 -46.70
C ILE A 55 20.03 27.61 -46.80
N THR A 56 20.88 26.98 -45.98
CA THR A 56 22.32 27.20 -45.97
C THR A 56 22.97 26.81 -47.28
N ASN A 57 22.56 25.67 -47.86
CA ASN A 57 23.10 25.22 -49.17
C ASN A 57 22.81 26.23 -50.30
N ARG A 58 21.56 26.74 -50.38
CA ARG A 58 21.23 27.77 -51.36
C ARG A 58 21.95 29.08 -51.08
N GLY A 59 22.11 29.46 -49.82
CA GLY A 59 22.84 30.68 -49.43
C GLY A 59 24.32 30.67 -49.85
N ILE A 60 24.94 29.46 -49.85
CA ILE A 60 26.36 29.30 -50.23
C ILE A 60 26.55 29.09 -51.72
N ASN A 61 25.74 28.18 -52.33
CA ASN A 61 26.01 27.70 -53.68
C ASN A 61 25.15 28.39 -54.76
N ASP A 62 24.01 29.01 -54.41
CA ASP A 62 23.09 29.65 -55.37
C ASP A 62 22.29 30.77 -54.67
N LEU A 63 22.96 31.84 -54.32
CA LEU A 63 22.36 32.98 -53.61
C LEU A 63 21.19 33.61 -54.39
N ALA A 64 21.20 33.53 -55.73
CA ALA A 64 20.12 34.05 -56.56
C ALA A 64 18.81 33.28 -56.41
N SER A 65 18.88 31.99 -56.08
CA SER A 65 17.69 31.15 -55.81
C SER A 65 17.14 31.32 -54.40
N LEU A 66 17.84 31.97 -53.49
CA LEU A 66 17.41 32.27 -52.12
C LEU A 66 16.48 33.49 -52.13
N THR A 67 15.34 33.37 -52.77
CA THR A 67 14.34 34.44 -52.88
C THR A 67 13.49 34.56 -51.62
N LEU A 68 12.95 35.78 -51.38
CA LEU A 68 12.02 36.01 -50.27
C LEU A 68 10.83 35.03 -50.30
N SER A 69 10.30 34.76 -51.51
CA SER A 69 9.20 33.77 -51.67
C SER A 69 9.59 32.35 -51.25
N TYR A 70 10.83 31.93 -51.49
CA TYR A 70 11.32 30.63 -51.04
C TYR A 70 11.46 30.60 -49.50
N ILE A 71 12.06 31.63 -48.91
CA ILE A 71 12.23 31.75 -47.45
C ILE A 71 10.86 31.74 -46.76
N LEU A 72 9.87 32.48 -47.26
CA LEU A 72 8.52 32.50 -46.71
C LEU A 72 7.80 31.17 -46.85
N ARG A 73 7.98 30.44 -47.96
CA ARG A 73 7.42 29.09 -48.13
C ARG A 73 8.02 28.09 -47.14
N ILE A 74 9.33 28.06 -47.02
CA ILE A 74 10.02 27.16 -46.04
C ILE A 74 9.68 27.57 -44.61
N GLY A 75 9.67 28.89 -44.32
CA GLY A 75 9.23 29.39 -43.02
C GLY A 75 7.79 29.00 -42.68
N GLY A 76 6.87 29.11 -43.67
CA GLY A 76 5.50 28.66 -43.51
C GLY A 76 5.39 27.16 -43.26
N LEU A 77 6.18 26.34 -43.98
CA LEU A 77 6.26 24.88 -43.72
C LEU A 77 6.75 24.60 -42.27
N TYR A 78 7.81 25.32 -41.86
CA TYR A 78 8.34 25.13 -40.50
C TYR A 78 7.31 25.52 -39.41
N ILE A 79 6.61 26.66 -39.61
CA ILE A 79 5.53 27.08 -38.69
C ILE A 79 4.43 26.01 -38.64
N PHE A 80 4.03 25.47 -39.80
CA PHE A 80 3.03 24.40 -39.86
C PHE A 80 3.50 23.17 -39.08
N LEU A 81 4.73 22.68 -39.34
CA LEU A 81 5.30 21.54 -38.58
C LEU A 81 5.34 21.82 -37.08
N LYS A 82 5.67 23.05 -36.69
CA LYS A 82 5.73 23.44 -35.28
C LYS A 82 4.35 23.48 -34.63
N LEU A 83 3.31 23.89 -35.34
CA LEU A 83 1.92 23.81 -34.84
C LEU A 83 1.45 22.37 -34.67
N VAL A 84 1.83 21.50 -35.60
CA VAL A 84 1.55 20.05 -35.49
C VAL A 84 2.27 19.45 -34.28
N ASP A 85 3.55 19.78 -34.10
CA ASP A 85 4.38 19.35 -32.95
C ASP A 85 3.75 19.80 -31.62
N VAL A 86 3.35 21.07 -31.51
CA VAL A 86 2.67 21.60 -30.32
C VAL A 86 1.35 20.88 -30.04
N GLY A 87 0.54 20.61 -31.07
CA GLY A 87 -0.72 19.89 -30.93
C GLY A 87 -0.50 18.44 -30.45
N ALA A 88 0.48 17.75 -31.03
CA ALA A 88 0.85 16.39 -30.63
C ALA A 88 1.41 16.35 -29.20
N THR A 89 2.29 17.28 -28.86
CA THR A 89 2.84 17.44 -27.51
C THR A 89 1.74 17.71 -26.47
N PHE A 90 0.75 18.56 -26.83
CA PHE A 90 -0.40 18.81 -25.97
C PHE A 90 -1.19 17.51 -25.69
N PHE A 91 -1.42 16.68 -26.72
CA PHE A 91 -2.11 15.40 -26.54
C PHE A 91 -1.33 14.47 -25.60
N MET A 92 -0.03 14.29 -25.83
CA MET A 92 0.86 13.46 -25.02
C MET A 92 0.88 13.93 -23.55
N ALA A 93 1.11 15.24 -23.34
CA ALA A 93 1.18 15.83 -22.00
C ALA A 93 -0.17 15.87 -21.25
N SER A 94 -1.31 15.79 -21.96
CA SER A 94 -2.63 15.80 -21.31
C SER A 94 -3.30 14.43 -21.33
N ILE A 95 -3.66 13.91 -22.50
CA ILE A 95 -4.45 12.68 -22.64
C ILE A 95 -3.62 11.44 -22.29
N GLY A 96 -2.32 11.43 -22.63
CA GLY A 96 -1.38 10.39 -22.24
C GLY A 96 -1.28 10.27 -20.71
N HIS A 97 -1.06 11.38 -19.99
CA HIS A 97 -1.03 11.39 -18.53
C HIS A 97 -2.38 11.01 -17.88
N ILE A 98 -3.52 11.45 -18.48
CA ILE A 98 -4.85 11.02 -18.04
C ILE A 98 -5.02 9.51 -18.19
N MET A 99 -4.47 8.90 -19.24
CA MET A 99 -4.47 7.45 -19.41
C MET A 99 -3.72 6.76 -18.25
N GLY A 100 -2.51 7.24 -17.93
CA GLY A 100 -1.75 6.75 -16.77
C GLY A 100 -2.57 6.82 -15.48
N THR A 101 -3.16 7.97 -15.19
CA THR A 101 -4.02 8.18 -14.00
C THR A 101 -5.23 7.22 -13.96
N LYS A 102 -5.82 6.91 -15.12
CA LYS A 102 -6.93 5.92 -15.19
C LYS A 102 -6.44 4.51 -14.86
N ILE A 103 -5.27 4.11 -15.36
CA ILE A 103 -4.63 2.82 -15.04
C ILE A 103 -4.37 2.73 -13.53
N GLU A 104 -3.77 3.77 -12.94
CA GLU A 104 -3.54 3.86 -11.50
C GLU A 104 -4.85 3.72 -10.69
N THR A 105 -5.89 4.42 -11.10
CA THR A 105 -7.20 4.37 -10.44
C THR A 105 -7.82 2.97 -10.49
N ASP A 106 -7.73 2.28 -11.64
CA ASP A 106 -8.21 0.91 -11.78
C ASP A 106 -7.40 -0.05 -10.88
N MET A 107 -6.06 0.06 -10.90
CA MET A 107 -5.18 -0.77 -10.03
C MET A 107 -5.42 -0.51 -8.54
N ARG A 108 -5.58 0.75 -8.14
CA ARG A 108 -5.88 1.13 -6.74
C ARG A 108 -7.20 0.53 -6.28
N ARG A 109 -8.23 0.59 -7.13
CA ARG A 109 -9.54 -0.03 -6.86
C ARG A 109 -9.43 -1.53 -6.68
N ASP A 110 -8.72 -2.21 -7.59
CA ASP A 110 -8.56 -3.66 -7.56
C ASP A 110 -7.78 -4.10 -6.30
N MET A 111 -6.69 -3.39 -5.98
CA MET A 111 -5.89 -3.65 -4.78
C MET A 111 -6.72 -3.43 -3.51
N PHE A 112 -7.45 -2.33 -3.40
CA PHE A 112 -8.28 -2.06 -2.22
C PHE A 112 -9.40 -3.10 -2.07
N ALA A 113 -10.05 -3.48 -3.18
CA ALA A 113 -11.07 -4.52 -3.17
C ALA A 113 -10.50 -5.90 -2.78
N HIS A 114 -9.26 -6.20 -3.18
CA HIS A 114 -8.57 -7.43 -2.78
C HIS A 114 -8.20 -7.41 -1.30
N LEU A 115 -7.63 -6.30 -0.80
CA LEU A 115 -7.30 -6.13 0.62
C LEU A 115 -8.52 -6.35 1.54
N GLN A 116 -9.72 -5.91 1.12
CA GLN A 116 -10.95 -6.13 1.90
C GLN A 116 -11.39 -7.62 1.97
N LYS A 117 -10.82 -8.47 1.13
CA LYS A 117 -11.12 -9.92 1.11
C LYS A 117 -10.09 -10.76 1.85
N LEU A 118 -8.94 -10.19 2.19
CA LEU A 118 -7.88 -10.91 2.89
C LEU A 118 -8.27 -11.21 4.34
N SER A 119 -7.74 -12.32 4.87
CA SER A 119 -7.98 -12.78 6.24
C SER A 119 -7.24 -11.94 7.28
N PHE A 120 -7.64 -12.05 8.55
CA PHE A 120 -6.92 -11.44 9.67
C PHE A 120 -5.46 -11.91 9.73
N SER A 121 -5.20 -13.20 9.45
CA SER A 121 -3.84 -13.77 9.39
C SER A 121 -2.89 -12.97 8.48
N TYR A 122 -3.36 -12.45 7.36
CA TYR A 122 -2.55 -11.60 6.48
C TYR A 122 -2.18 -10.26 7.15
N PHE A 123 -3.13 -9.63 7.85
CA PHE A 123 -2.92 -8.34 8.50
C PHE A 123 -2.07 -8.45 9.77
N ASP A 124 -2.16 -9.56 10.50
CA ASP A 124 -1.32 -9.84 11.67
C ASP A 124 0.16 -9.88 11.29
N ASN A 125 0.46 -10.40 10.09
CA ASN A 125 1.81 -10.58 9.58
C ASN A 125 2.30 -9.44 8.68
N THR A 126 1.46 -8.42 8.39
CA THR A 126 1.78 -7.36 7.44
C THR A 126 1.67 -5.98 8.07
N LYS A 127 2.73 -5.19 7.99
CA LYS A 127 2.71 -3.80 8.49
C LYS A 127 1.79 -2.93 7.63
N ILE A 128 0.79 -2.31 8.22
CA ILE A 128 -0.17 -1.41 7.54
C ILE A 128 0.53 -0.29 6.77
N GLY A 129 1.61 0.30 7.33
CA GLY A 129 2.40 1.33 6.64
C GLY A 129 3.00 0.85 5.32
N GLN A 130 3.37 -0.43 5.19
CA GLN A 130 3.83 -1.00 3.92
C GLN A 130 2.69 -1.09 2.89
N LEU A 131 1.49 -1.49 3.32
CA LEU A 131 0.31 -1.53 2.44
C LEU A 131 -0.08 -0.14 1.97
N MET A 132 -0.02 0.87 2.85
CA MET A 132 -0.25 2.28 2.50
C MET A 132 0.74 2.75 1.43
N SER A 133 2.04 2.45 1.58
CA SER A 133 3.05 2.78 0.56
C SER A 133 2.77 2.08 -0.78
N ARG A 134 2.33 0.82 -0.75
CA ARG A 134 2.01 0.06 -1.96
C ARG A 134 0.81 0.63 -2.73
N ILE A 135 -0.24 1.08 -2.01
CA ILE A 135 -1.46 1.62 -2.64
C ILE A 135 -1.32 3.09 -3.07
N THR A 136 -0.26 3.78 -2.63
CA THR A 136 0.02 5.18 -2.97
C THR A 136 1.27 5.31 -3.83
N THR A 137 2.45 5.22 -3.23
CA THR A 137 3.74 5.50 -3.88
C THR A 137 4.08 4.51 -4.98
N ASP A 138 3.88 3.19 -4.73
CA ASP A 138 4.20 2.19 -5.74
C ASP A 138 3.30 2.29 -6.96
N LEU A 139 2.01 2.60 -6.78
CA LEU A 139 1.09 2.81 -7.91
C LEU A 139 1.44 4.05 -8.72
N PHE A 140 1.91 5.12 -8.08
CA PHE A 140 2.43 6.29 -8.77
C PHE A 140 3.66 5.93 -9.62
N ASP A 141 4.64 5.23 -9.05
CA ASP A 141 5.83 4.76 -9.79
C ASP A 141 5.46 3.87 -10.99
N ILE A 142 4.42 3.02 -10.83
CA ILE A 142 3.89 2.18 -11.91
C ILE A 142 3.27 3.03 -13.02
N THR A 143 2.51 4.06 -12.66
CA THR A 143 1.85 4.95 -13.63
C THR A 143 2.87 5.72 -14.46
N GLU A 144 3.87 6.30 -13.80
CA GLU A 144 4.98 7.00 -14.46
C GLU A 144 5.75 6.06 -15.41
N PHE A 145 6.04 4.86 -14.96
CA PHE A 145 6.63 3.82 -15.81
C PHE A 145 5.73 3.47 -17.01
N ALA A 146 4.45 3.25 -16.76
CA ALA A 146 3.52 2.75 -17.75
C ALA A 146 3.31 3.73 -18.92
N HIS A 147 3.34 5.02 -18.63
CA HIS A 147 3.11 6.08 -19.61
C HIS A 147 4.44 6.53 -20.25
N HIS A 148 5.39 6.99 -19.46
CA HIS A 148 6.59 7.61 -19.98
C HIS A 148 7.58 6.66 -20.63
N CYS A 149 7.81 5.46 -20.05
CA CYS A 149 8.87 4.61 -20.57
C CYS A 149 8.62 4.09 -22.00
N PRO A 150 7.41 3.61 -22.38
CA PRO A 150 7.15 3.22 -23.76
C PRO A 150 7.30 4.38 -24.74
N GLU A 151 6.78 5.55 -24.39
CA GLU A 151 6.83 6.77 -25.18
C GLU A 151 8.27 7.23 -25.42
N GLU A 152 9.05 7.41 -24.36
CA GLU A 152 10.40 7.96 -24.45
C GLU A 152 11.40 7.02 -25.10
N PHE A 153 11.31 5.71 -24.88
CA PHE A 153 12.12 4.73 -25.62
C PHE A 153 11.74 4.70 -27.10
N PHE A 154 10.47 4.86 -27.43
CA PHE A 154 10.00 4.93 -28.81
C PHE A 154 10.50 6.21 -29.51
N ILE A 155 10.37 7.37 -28.87
CA ILE A 155 10.90 8.66 -29.37
C ILE A 155 12.41 8.57 -29.58
N ALA A 156 13.17 8.11 -28.57
CA ALA A 156 14.62 8.00 -28.67
C ALA A 156 15.05 7.03 -29.78
N GLY A 157 14.35 5.90 -29.93
CA GLY A 157 14.58 4.94 -30.99
C GLY A 157 14.38 5.55 -32.38
N ILE A 158 13.26 6.24 -32.62
CA ILE A 158 12.99 6.90 -33.92
C ILE A 158 14.01 8.01 -34.18
N LYS A 159 14.37 8.83 -33.18
CA LYS A 159 15.38 9.91 -33.32
C LYS A 159 16.73 9.35 -33.72
N ILE A 160 17.22 8.30 -33.05
CA ILE A 160 18.52 7.70 -33.33
C ILE A 160 18.53 7.07 -34.74
N ILE A 161 17.51 6.25 -35.08
CA ILE A 161 17.41 5.60 -36.37
C ILE A 161 17.19 6.62 -37.48
N GLY A 162 16.29 7.57 -37.29
CA GLY A 162 16.00 8.64 -38.25
C GLY A 162 17.21 9.52 -38.52
N ALA A 163 17.90 9.97 -37.49
CA ALA A 163 19.16 10.75 -37.63
C ALA A 163 20.22 9.90 -38.35
N PHE A 164 20.38 8.62 -38.02
CA PHE A 164 21.31 7.71 -38.72
C PHE A 164 21.01 7.64 -40.21
N VAL A 165 19.78 7.36 -40.58
CA VAL A 165 19.36 7.26 -41.99
C VAL A 165 19.59 8.58 -42.73
N ILE A 166 19.18 9.72 -42.14
CA ILE A 166 19.35 11.04 -42.76
C ILE A 166 20.83 11.38 -42.95
N LEU A 167 21.65 11.18 -41.92
CA LEU A 167 23.08 11.46 -41.99
C LEU A 167 23.82 10.57 -42.99
N CYS A 168 23.39 9.28 -43.12
CA CYS A 168 23.92 8.37 -44.14
C CYS A 168 23.62 8.86 -45.57
N THR A 169 22.55 9.59 -45.82
CA THR A 169 22.29 10.21 -47.14
C THR A 169 23.26 11.31 -47.49
N MET A 170 23.93 11.90 -46.50
CA MET A 170 24.96 12.93 -46.68
C MET A 170 26.36 12.34 -46.82
N SER A 171 26.77 11.54 -45.84
CA SER A 171 28.08 10.81 -45.88
C SER A 171 28.06 9.60 -44.95
N VAL A 172 28.07 8.41 -45.53
CA VAL A 172 28.12 7.15 -44.77
C VAL A 172 29.37 7.04 -43.89
N PRO A 173 30.62 7.30 -44.40
CA PRO A 173 31.80 7.16 -43.56
C PRO A 173 31.81 8.12 -42.36
N LEU A 174 31.41 9.39 -42.55
CA LEU A 174 31.36 10.37 -41.45
C LEU A 174 30.32 9.96 -40.42
N THR A 175 29.15 9.50 -40.85
CA THR A 175 28.09 9.00 -39.97
C THR A 175 28.57 7.83 -39.11
N LEU A 176 29.28 6.85 -39.70
CA LEU A 176 29.82 5.71 -38.96
C LEU A 176 30.85 6.11 -37.90
N ILE A 177 31.72 7.10 -38.21
CA ILE A 177 32.68 7.64 -37.24
C ILE A 177 31.97 8.24 -36.04
N ILE A 178 30.90 9.03 -36.26
CA ILE A 178 30.10 9.64 -35.20
C ILE A 178 29.39 8.58 -34.37
N PHE A 179 28.72 7.65 -35.03
CA PHE A 179 27.96 6.60 -34.35
C PHE A 179 28.87 5.62 -33.58
N ALA A 180 30.15 5.48 -33.95
CA ALA A 180 31.12 4.68 -33.20
C ALA A 180 31.39 5.23 -31.79
N VAL A 181 31.14 6.52 -31.52
CA VAL A 181 31.29 7.11 -30.18
C VAL A 181 30.13 6.76 -29.25
N LEU A 182 28.91 6.57 -29.79
CA LEU A 182 27.70 6.35 -28.99
C LEU A 182 27.77 5.11 -28.07
N PRO A 183 28.28 3.94 -28.48
CA PRO A 183 28.41 2.78 -27.58
C PRO A 183 29.30 3.06 -26.36
N PHE A 184 30.39 3.82 -26.54
CA PHE A 184 31.29 4.17 -25.43
C PHE A 184 30.63 5.13 -24.46
N MET A 185 29.92 6.14 -24.98
CA MET A 185 29.11 7.06 -24.19
C MET A 185 28.05 6.29 -23.36
N LEU A 186 27.32 5.40 -24.01
CA LEU A 186 26.29 4.59 -23.34
C LEU A 186 26.91 3.65 -22.27
N ALA A 187 28.04 3.01 -22.57
CA ALA A 187 28.73 2.14 -21.62
C ALA A 187 29.21 2.90 -20.37
N ALA A 188 29.79 4.09 -20.56
CA ALA A 188 30.22 4.95 -19.47
C ALA A 188 29.03 5.43 -18.63
N ALA A 189 27.96 5.90 -19.27
CA ALA A 189 26.74 6.32 -18.60
C ALA A 189 26.13 5.18 -17.78
N MET A 190 26.03 3.95 -18.33
CA MET A 190 25.51 2.80 -17.62
C MET A 190 26.41 2.37 -16.45
N PHE A 191 27.72 2.48 -16.57
CA PHE A 191 28.69 2.17 -15.51
C PHE A 191 28.45 3.06 -14.28
N PHE A 192 28.44 4.38 -14.47
CA PHE A 192 28.22 5.33 -13.38
C PHE A 192 26.81 5.25 -12.81
N ASN A 193 25.79 5.10 -13.67
CA ASN A 193 24.40 4.96 -13.25
C ASN A 193 24.21 3.73 -12.35
N LYS A 194 24.76 2.57 -12.73
CA LYS A 194 24.70 1.35 -11.90
C LYS A 194 25.32 1.55 -10.51
N ARG A 195 26.45 2.25 -10.42
CA ARG A 195 27.13 2.56 -9.15
C ARG A 195 26.31 3.54 -8.30
N MET A 196 25.77 4.57 -8.93
CA MET A 196 24.91 5.55 -8.28
C MET A 196 23.65 4.91 -7.71
N GLN A 197 23.00 4.03 -8.46
CA GLN A 197 21.81 3.28 -8.00
C GLN A 197 22.09 2.36 -6.81
N ALA A 198 23.26 1.70 -6.79
CA ALA A 198 23.66 0.89 -5.63
C ALA A 198 23.72 1.74 -4.36
N GLN A 199 24.35 2.94 -4.44
CA GLN A 199 24.41 3.86 -3.31
C GLN A 199 23.05 4.44 -2.94
N PHE A 200 22.17 4.65 -3.91
CA PHE A 200 20.81 5.13 -3.65
C PHE A 200 19.99 4.12 -2.84
N ARG A 201 20.10 2.82 -3.15
CA ARG A 201 19.48 1.75 -2.34
C ARG A 201 20.00 1.73 -0.91
N SER A 202 21.33 1.78 -0.74
CA SER A 202 21.95 1.83 0.59
C SER A 202 21.53 3.07 1.38
N GLN A 203 21.39 4.22 0.70
CA GLN A 203 20.89 5.46 1.31
C GLN A 203 19.44 5.32 1.80
N ARG A 204 18.55 4.71 0.99
CA ARG A 204 17.16 4.47 1.39
C ARG A 204 17.07 3.53 2.60
N GLN A 205 17.86 2.48 2.61
CA GLN A 205 17.92 1.56 3.75
C GLN A 205 18.39 2.28 5.02
N GLN A 206 19.50 3.02 4.95
CA GLN A 206 20.03 3.77 6.09
C GLN A 206 19.06 4.84 6.61
N LEU A 207 18.32 5.51 5.69
CA LEU A 207 17.28 6.45 6.07
C LEU A 207 16.13 5.76 6.80
N GLY A 208 15.76 4.55 6.39
CA GLY A 208 14.79 3.72 7.10
C GLY A 208 15.23 3.37 8.52
N GLU A 209 16.52 3.04 8.72
CA GLU A 209 17.09 2.77 10.03
C GLU A 209 17.08 4.02 10.93
N ILE A 210 17.44 5.19 10.38
CA ILE A 210 17.38 6.47 11.10
C ILE A 210 15.93 6.80 11.48
N ASN A 211 14.97 6.65 10.56
CA ASN A 211 13.57 6.92 10.86
C ASN A 211 13.04 6.03 11.99
N ALA A 212 13.35 4.72 11.95
CA ALA A 212 12.95 3.80 13.02
C ALA A 212 13.57 4.21 14.37
N GLN A 213 14.84 4.59 14.38
CA GLN A 213 15.52 5.05 15.60
C GLN A 213 14.92 6.35 16.15
N VAL A 214 14.61 7.32 15.27
CA VAL A 214 13.94 8.58 15.66
C VAL A 214 12.54 8.29 16.19
N GLU A 215 11.78 7.42 15.53
CA GLU A 215 10.45 6.99 15.99
C GLU A 215 10.52 6.38 17.40
N ASP A 216 11.42 5.42 17.63
CA ASP A 216 11.60 4.79 18.95
C ASP A 216 11.97 5.82 20.02
N SER A 217 12.93 6.72 19.74
CA SER A 217 13.35 7.76 20.67
C SER A 217 12.21 8.74 21.00
N LEU A 218 11.40 9.14 20.01
CA LEU A 218 10.28 10.07 20.22
C LEU A 218 9.10 9.40 20.92
N LEU A 219 8.76 8.16 20.58
CA LEU A 219 7.73 7.39 21.29
C LEU A 219 8.15 7.13 22.73
N GLY A 220 9.45 6.83 22.95
CA GLY A 220 10.06 6.59 24.26
C GLY A 220 10.53 7.86 24.98
N VAL A 221 10.22 9.07 24.51
CA VAL A 221 10.80 10.32 25.05
C VAL A 221 10.59 10.51 26.54
N ARG A 222 9.46 10.05 27.09
CA ARG A 222 9.22 10.09 28.56
C ARG A 222 10.22 9.21 29.31
N VAL A 223 10.56 8.04 28.76
CA VAL A 223 11.57 7.14 29.35
C VAL A 223 12.96 7.78 29.24
N VAL A 224 13.33 8.29 28.05
CA VAL A 224 14.61 8.99 27.85
C VAL A 224 14.77 10.11 28.86
N LYS A 225 13.75 10.96 29.05
CA LYS A 225 13.73 12.07 30.00
C LYS A 225 13.79 11.60 31.46
N SER A 226 13.05 10.55 31.82
CA SER A 226 13.02 10.05 33.20
C SER A 226 14.35 9.45 33.67
N PHE A 227 15.17 8.95 32.73
CA PHE A 227 16.48 8.40 32.99
C PHE A 227 17.64 9.36 32.64
N ALA A 228 17.35 10.59 32.19
CA ALA A 228 18.34 11.58 31.75
C ALA A 228 19.32 11.02 30.68
N ASN A 229 18.83 10.19 29.75
CA ASN A 229 19.62 9.48 28.75
C ASN A 229 19.64 10.17 27.38
N GLU A 230 19.36 11.48 27.31
CA GLU A 230 19.41 12.25 26.07
C GLU A 230 20.78 12.13 25.36
N PRO A 231 21.92 12.21 26.05
CA PRO A 231 23.22 12.09 25.37
C PRO A 231 23.46 10.72 24.75
N LEU A 232 22.85 9.65 25.32
CA LEU A 232 22.91 8.31 24.72
C LEU A 232 22.13 8.23 23.41
N GLU A 233 20.93 8.80 23.35
CA GLU A 233 20.11 8.82 22.15
C GLU A 233 20.72 9.73 21.07
N GLU A 234 21.27 10.89 21.45
CA GLU A 234 22.02 11.77 20.54
C GLU A 234 23.23 11.04 19.92
N LYS A 235 23.98 10.28 20.72
CA LYS A 235 25.12 9.48 20.22
C LYS A 235 24.68 8.41 19.22
N LYS A 236 23.61 7.67 19.53
CA LYS A 236 23.06 6.66 18.61
C LYS A 236 22.65 7.28 17.30
N PHE A 237 21.93 8.42 17.36
CA PHE A 237 21.50 9.16 16.17
C PHE A 237 22.70 9.62 15.35
N GLU A 238 23.75 10.19 15.98
CA GLU A 238 24.93 10.69 15.27
C GLU A 238 25.68 9.55 14.57
N GLU A 239 25.77 8.35 15.16
CA GLU A 239 26.36 7.18 14.51
C GLU A 239 25.58 6.78 13.24
N GLY A 240 24.25 6.80 13.29
CA GLY A 240 23.37 6.56 12.13
C GLY A 240 23.51 7.63 11.07
N ASN A 241 23.51 8.89 11.48
CA ASN A 241 23.64 10.06 10.64
C ASN A 241 25.01 10.12 9.93
N GLN A 242 26.08 9.75 10.61
CA GLN A 242 27.42 9.69 10.02
C GLN A 242 27.54 8.56 8.96
N ARG A 243 26.89 7.41 9.20
CA ARG A 243 26.78 6.35 8.16
C ARG A 243 26.03 6.86 6.94
N PHE A 244 24.89 7.54 7.14
CA PHE A 244 24.11 8.15 6.07
C PHE A 244 24.92 9.18 5.27
N TYR A 245 25.67 10.05 5.96
CA TYR A 245 26.56 11.03 5.32
C TYR A 245 27.58 10.34 4.40
N ASN A 246 28.24 9.29 4.87
CA ASN A 246 29.26 8.58 4.10
C ASN A 246 28.68 7.92 2.84
N ILE A 247 27.50 7.30 2.95
CA ILE A 247 26.78 6.73 1.81
C ILE A 247 26.40 7.83 0.80
N LYS A 248 25.86 8.94 1.27
CA LYS A 248 25.44 10.08 0.46
C LYS A 248 26.63 10.76 -0.22
N ARG A 249 27.75 10.92 0.48
CA ARG A 249 29.01 11.40 -0.07
C ARG A 249 29.49 10.55 -1.24
N LEU A 250 29.52 9.23 -1.09
CA LEU A 250 29.93 8.33 -2.16
C LEU A 250 28.97 8.38 -3.35
N ARG A 251 27.66 8.47 -3.10
CA ARG A 251 26.66 8.68 -4.15
C ARG A 251 26.94 9.94 -4.97
N TYR A 252 27.23 11.07 -4.29
CA TYR A 252 27.55 12.33 -4.98
C TYR A 252 28.86 12.28 -5.77
N MET A 253 29.85 11.49 -5.32
CA MET A 253 31.06 11.25 -6.11
C MET A 253 30.76 10.51 -7.42
N TYR A 254 29.92 9.46 -7.38
CA TYR A 254 29.49 8.78 -8.60
C TYR A 254 28.59 9.67 -9.48
N MET A 255 27.75 10.50 -8.90
CA MET A 255 26.94 11.48 -9.63
C MET A 255 27.84 12.51 -10.35
N GLY A 256 28.84 13.04 -9.65
CA GLY A 256 29.83 13.93 -10.27
C GLY A 256 30.61 13.26 -11.40
N GLY A 257 30.99 12.00 -11.22
CA GLY A 257 31.62 11.21 -12.28
C GLY A 257 30.71 10.97 -13.49
N PHE A 258 29.43 10.72 -13.27
CA PHE A 258 28.41 10.61 -14.31
C PHE A 258 28.27 11.90 -15.13
N GLU A 259 28.10 13.03 -14.45
CA GLU A 259 28.00 14.35 -15.08
C GLU A 259 29.25 14.74 -15.86
N ALA A 260 30.43 14.49 -15.27
CA ALA A 260 31.71 14.74 -15.93
C ALA A 260 31.92 13.86 -17.18
N SER A 261 31.54 12.58 -17.08
CA SER A 261 31.57 11.64 -18.20
C SER A 261 30.63 12.07 -19.33
N ASN A 262 29.41 12.46 -19.02
CA ASN A 262 28.47 12.96 -20.02
C ASN A 262 29.03 14.19 -20.73
N LYS A 263 29.48 15.20 -19.97
CA LYS A 263 30.09 16.40 -20.56
C LYS A 263 31.32 16.09 -21.43
N PHE A 264 32.13 15.11 -21.03
CA PHE A 264 33.28 14.67 -21.83
C PHE A 264 32.84 14.09 -23.18
N PHE A 265 31.87 13.17 -23.16
CA PHE A 265 31.39 12.55 -24.40
C PHE A 265 30.60 13.51 -25.27
N ASP A 266 29.82 14.45 -24.69
CA ASP A 266 29.15 15.50 -25.41
C ASP A 266 30.18 16.37 -26.15
N GLY A 267 31.21 16.82 -25.45
CA GLY A 267 32.32 17.59 -26.06
C GLY A 267 33.08 16.78 -27.11
N LEU A 268 33.36 15.48 -26.84
CA LEU A 268 34.04 14.61 -27.79
C LEU A 268 33.23 14.44 -29.09
N MET A 269 31.92 14.27 -29.00
CA MET A 269 31.03 14.17 -30.16
C MET A 269 31.11 15.42 -31.03
N TYR A 270 31.07 16.63 -30.43
CA TYR A 270 31.24 17.90 -31.19
C TYR A 270 32.62 17.99 -31.82
N ILE A 271 33.69 17.66 -31.08
CA ILE A 271 35.06 17.68 -31.60
C ILE A 271 35.22 16.73 -32.78
N VAL A 272 34.71 15.50 -32.65
CA VAL A 272 34.77 14.49 -33.73
C VAL A 272 34.06 15.03 -34.99
N VAL A 273 32.85 15.60 -34.85
CA VAL A 273 32.13 16.15 -36.02
C VAL A 273 32.85 17.31 -36.64
N VAL A 274 33.34 18.25 -35.82
CA VAL A 274 34.05 19.43 -36.36
C VAL A 274 35.34 19.00 -37.08
N ILE A 275 36.17 18.16 -36.47
CA ILE A 275 37.47 17.76 -37.07
C ILE A 275 37.24 16.80 -38.25
N ALA A 276 36.49 15.71 -38.04
CA ALA A 276 36.26 14.76 -39.14
C ALA A 276 35.46 15.44 -40.27
N GLY A 277 34.42 16.22 -39.93
CA GLY A 277 33.63 16.98 -40.90
C GLY A 277 34.48 17.96 -41.69
N ALA A 278 35.40 18.71 -41.05
CA ALA A 278 36.33 19.61 -41.76
C ALA A 278 37.25 18.82 -42.71
N ILE A 279 37.79 17.67 -42.32
CA ILE A 279 38.61 16.83 -43.20
C ILE A 279 37.79 16.33 -44.40
N PHE A 280 36.55 15.88 -44.17
CA PHE A 280 35.67 15.43 -45.25
C PHE A 280 35.25 16.56 -46.17
N MET A 281 35.09 17.76 -45.64
CA MET A 281 34.81 18.99 -46.41
C MET A 281 36.02 19.40 -47.25
N MET A 282 37.23 19.37 -46.70
CA MET A 282 38.46 19.62 -47.46
C MET A 282 38.65 18.67 -48.65
N ASN A 283 38.22 17.43 -48.50
CA ASN A 283 38.28 16.40 -49.55
C ASN A 283 37.07 16.47 -50.52
N GLY A 284 36.17 17.44 -50.38
CA GLY A 284 35.00 17.60 -51.23
C GLY A 284 33.92 16.53 -51.01
N ALA A 285 34.00 15.74 -49.91
CA ALA A 285 33.08 14.66 -49.62
C ALA A 285 31.76 15.13 -48.93
N ILE A 286 31.74 16.29 -48.32
CA ILE A 286 30.57 16.99 -47.79
C ILE A 286 30.63 18.47 -48.05
N ASP A 287 29.45 19.11 -48.07
CA ASP A 287 29.31 20.57 -48.17
C ASP A 287 29.29 21.25 -46.80
N PRO A 288 29.61 22.55 -46.71
CA PRO A 288 29.47 23.31 -45.46
C PRO A 288 28.05 23.26 -44.89
N SER A 289 27.02 23.23 -45.73
CA SER A 289 25.61 23.10 -45.31
C SER A 289 25.32 21.74 -44.64
N GLN A 290 25.97 20.69 -45.13
CA GLN A 290 25.87 19.35 -44.53
C GLN A 290 26.57 19.31 -43.16
N LEU A 291 27.70 19.97 -42.99
CA LEU A 291 28.37 20.08 -41.68
C LEU A 291 27.48 20.76 -40.64
N VAL A 292 26.74 21.80 -41.02
CA VAL A 292 25.74 22.44 -40.14
C VAL A 292 24.64 21.45 -39.74
N ALA A 293 24.13 20.65 -40.68
CA ALA A 293 23.14 19.61 -40.37
C ALA A 293 23.69 18.55 -39.39
N TYR A 294 24.94 18.08 -39.59
CA TYR A 294 25.61 17.17 -38.66
C TYR A 294 25.67 17.75 -37.24
N LEU A 295 26.04 19.01 -37.07
CA LEU A 295 26.09 19.67 -35.75
C LEU A 295 24.71 19.76 -35.08
N LEU A 296 23.65 19.99 -35.84
CA LEU A 296 22.29 20.00 -35.31
C LEU A 296 21.81 18.60 -34.91
N TYR A 297 22.09 17.59 -35.75
CA TYR A 297 21.70 16.22 -35.43
C TYR A 297 22.43 15.61 -34.23
N ILE A 298 23.69 16.02 -33.97
CA ILE A 298 24.43 15.60 -32.79
C ILE A 298 23.70 15.98 -31.50
N THR A 299 23.19 17.21 -31.42
CA THR A 299 22.41 17.64 -30.25
C THR A 299 21.21 16.71 -30.02
N THR A 300 20.50 16.32 -31.11
CA THR A 300 19.39 15.38 -31.04
C THR A 300 19.84 14.00 -30.57
N LEU A 301 20.97 13.47 -31.05
CA LEU A 301 21.52 12.18 -30.66
C LEU A 301 21.95 12.16 -29.19
N ILE A 302 22.69 13.16 -28.73
CA ILE A 302 23.13 13.30 -27.34
C ILE A 302 21.92 13.31 -26.40
N ASN A 303 20.92 14.16 -26.68
CA ASN A 303 19.70 14.24 -25.88
C ASN A 303 18.92 12.89 -25.83
N SER A 304 18.90 12.15 -26.95
CA SER A 304 18.23 10.86 -27.02
C SER A 304 18.94 9.80 -26.15
N ILE A 305 20.28 9.80 -26.10
CA ILE A 305 21.05 8.90 -25.23
C ILE A 305 20.81 9.27 -23.75
N HIS A 306 20.85 10.55 -23.38
CA HIS A 306 20.58 10.98 -22.01
C HIS A 306 19.18 10.56 -21.55
N ARG A 307 18.16 10.68 -22.41
CA ARG A 307 16.79 10.22 -22.12
C ARG A 307 16.73 8.71 -21.90
N ILE A 308 17.35 7.90 -22.76
CA ILE A 308 17.40 6.43 -22.58
C ILE A 308 17.96 6.05 -21.19
N VAL A 309 19.06 6.71 -20.78
CA VAL A 309 19.67 6.46 -19.47
C VAL A 309 18.72 6.83 -18.33
N GLN A 310 18.10 8.01 -18.40
CA GLN A 310 17.16 8.51 -17.41
C GLN A 310 15.94 7.57 -17.25
N PHE A 311 15.30 7.22 -18.36
CA PHE A 311 14.10 6.37 -18.34
C PHE A 311 14.40 4.88 -18.03
N THR A 312 15.65 4.45 -18.12
CA THR A 312 16.07 3.12 -17.64
C THR A 312 15.89 2.99 -16.12
N GLU A 313 16.15 4.05 -15.35
CA GLU A 313 15.92 4.07 -13.90
C GLU A 313 14.42 4.01 -13.57
N GLN A 314 13.63 4.84 -14.24
CA GLN A 314 12.17 4.85 -14.07
C GLN A 314 11.54 3.51 -14.45
N PHE A 315 12.02 2.86 -15.51
CA PHE A 315 11.62 1.51 -15.89
C PHE A 315 11.89 0.50 -14.76
N GLN A 316 13.05 0.56 -14.11
CA GLN A 316 13.38 -0.36 -13.02
C GLN A 316 12.52 -0.10 -11.76
N SER A 317 12.28 1.17 -11.42
CA SER A 317 11.42 1.55 -10.29
C SER A 317 9.99 1.08 -10.50
N GLY A 318 9.42 1.38 -11.67
CA GLY A 318 8.08 0.96 -12.04
C GLY A 318 7.91 -0.56 -12.06
N MET A 319 8.87 -1.30 -12.65
CA MET A 319 8.83 -2.77 -12.63
C MET A 319 8.89 -3.36 -11.22
N SER A 320 9.65 -2.75 -10.31
CA SER A 320 9.66 -3.15 -8.90
C SER A 320 8.32 -2.84 -8.22
N GLY A 321 7.68 -1.71 -8.56
CA GLY A 321 6.32 -1.37 -8.14
C GLY A 321 5.30 -2.42 -8.62
N VAL A 322 5.35 -2.80 -9.91
CA VAL A 322 4.50 -3.86 -10.48
C VAL A 322 4.68 -5.18 -9.73
N GLU A 323 5.90 -5.55 -9.39
CA GLU A 323 6.18 -6.77 -8.61
C GLU A 323 5.50 -6.71 -7.24
N ARG A 324 5.69 -5.60 -6.48
CA ARG A 324 5.07 -5.42 -5.16
C ARG A 324 3.54 -5.37 -5.23
N PHE A 325 2.98 -4.77 -6.29
CA PHE A 325 1.54 -4.80 -6.54
C PHE A 325 1.03 -6.24 -6.66
N PHE A 326 1.68 -7.07 -7.50
CA PHE A 326 1.26 -8.46 -7.66
C PHE A 326 1.55 -9.32 -6.45
N GLN A 327 2.54 -9.01 -5.62
CA GLN A 327 2.70 -9.69 -4.32
C GLN A 327 1.46 -9.53 -3.42
N VAL A 328 0.82 -8.35 -3.43
CA VAL A 328 -0.44 -8.16 -2.70
C VAL A 328 -1.59 -8.88 -3.39
N MET A 329 -1.71 -8.74 -4.72
CA MET A 329 -2.80 -9.35 -5.48
C MET A 329 -2.77 -10.89 -5.51
N ASP A 330 -1.58 -11.48 -5.28
CA ASP A 330 -1.38 -12.94 -5.21
C ASP A 330 -1.54 -13.49 -3.78
N ALA A 331 -1.70 -12.62 -2.78
CA ALA A 331 -1.97 -13.06 -1.42
C ALA A 331 -3.26 -13.90 -1.41
N PRO A 332 -3.21 -15.12 -0.85
CA PRO A 332 -4.36 -16.03 -0.89
C PRO A 332 -5.51 -15.48 -0.05
N ILE A 333 -6.71 -15.55 -0.58
CA ILE A 333 -7.94 -15.32 0.19
C ILE A 333 -8.25 -16.62 0.93
N GLU A 334 -7.69 -16.76 2.14
CA GLU A 334 -7.79 -17.99 2.93
C GLU A 334 -9.24 -18.29 3.34
N ILE A 335 -10.01 -17.23 3.65
CA ILE A 335 -11.39 -17.36 4.14
C ILE A 335 -12.32 -16.71 3.11
N SER A 336 -13.10 -17.54 2.44
CA SER A 336 -14.08 -17.15 1.45
C SER A 336 -15.36 -17.96 1.58
N ASP A 337 -16.42 -17.47 0.98
CA ASP A 337 -17.66 -18.24 0.88
C ASP A 337 -17.44 -19.48 0.01
N ALA A 338 -17.95 -20.63 0.45
CA ALA A 338 -17.99 -21.83 -0.37
C ALA A 338 -18.89 -21.58 -1.60
N PRO A 339 -18.62 -22.24 -2.75
CA PRO A 339 -19.42 -22.01 -3.97
C PRO A 339 -20.92 -22.26 -3.80
N ASP A 340 -21.29 -23.12 -2.86
CA ASP A 340 -22.66 -23.52 -2.49
C ASP A 340 -23.12 -22.91 -1.15
N ALA A 341 -22.37 -21.95 -0.59
CA ALA A 341 -22.70 -21.30 0.66
C ALA A 341 -24.08 -20.62 0.60
N LYS A 342 -24.87 -20.88 1.64
CA LYS A 342 -26.23 -20.36 1.77
C LYS A 342 -26.31 -19.30 2.88
N ASP A 343 -27.34 -18.48 2.84
CA ASP A 343 -27.68 -17.61 3.95
C ASP A 343 -27.99 -18.44 5.20
N ILE A 344 -27.41 -18.04 6.35
CA ILE A 344 -27.66 -18.75 7.62
C ILE A 344 -29.12 -18.63 8.07
N GLY A 345 -29.83 -17.59 7.63
CA GLY A 345 -31.23 -17.33 7.96
C GLY A 345 -31.42 -16.74 9.37
N ILE A 346 -32.57 -17.06 9.96
CA ILE A 346 -32.89 -16.69 11.34
C ILE A 346 -32.10 -17.60 12.28
N VAL A 347 -31.36 -17.00 13.20
CA VAL A 347 -30.51 -17.68 14.17
C VAL A 347 -31.13 -17.52 15.56
N LYS A 348 -31.29 -18.67 16.26
CA LYS A 348 -31.68 -18.70 17.69
C LYS A 348 -30.47 -18.43 18.58
N GLY A 349 -29.31 -19.03 18.21
CA GLY A 349 -28.05 -18.78 18.89
C GLY A 349 -27.44 -19.98 19.57
N ASP A 350 -27.84 -21.23 19.24
CA ASP A 350 -27.11 -22.42 19.67
C ASP A 350 -25.73 -22.43 19.01
N VAL A 351 -24.65 -22.62 19.79
CA VAL A 351 -23.29 -22.70 19.27
C VAL A 351 -22.62 -23.97 19.74
N THR A 352 -22.18 -24.80 18.79
CA THR A 352 -21.52 -26.07 19.09
C THR A 352 -20.11 -26.09 18.51
N PHE A 353 -19.14 -26.45 19.33
CA PHE A 353 -17.78 -26.78 18.92
C PHE A 353 -17.65 -28.30 19.00
N ASP A 354 -17.28 -28.94 17.92
CA ASP A 354 -17.21 -30.38 17.75
C ASP A 354 -15.76 -30.76 17.42
N HIS A 355 -15.00 -31.20 18.43
CA HIS A 355 -13.58 -31.54 18.36
C HIS A 355 -12.71 -30.48 17.70
N VAL A 356 -12.87 -29.23 18.09
CA VAL A 356 -12.21 -28.07 17.46
C VAL A 356 -10.78 -27.93 17.96
N SER A 357 -9.83 -27.95 17.01
CA SER A 357 -8.43 -27.55 17.23
C SER A 357 -8.04 -26.39 16.35
N PHE A 358 -7.14 -25.55 16.85
CA PHE A 358 -6.64 -24.38 16.13
C PHE A 358 -5.19 -24.05 16.46
N LYS A 359 -4.43 -23.68 15.43
CA LYS A 359 -3.08 -23.10 15.53
C LYS A 359 -2.93 -21.90 14.59
N TYR A 360 -2.17 -20.89 15.02
CA TYR A 360 -1.75 -19.82 14.12
C TYR A 360 -0.64 -20.31 13.19
N ASN A 361 -0.53 -19.68 12.01
CA ASN A 361 0.43 -20.10 10.97
C ASN A 361 1.90 -19.81 11.32
N ASP A 362 2.17 -18.98 12.34
CA ASP A 362 3.49 -18.37 12.57
C ASP A 362 4.52 -19.31 13.18
N ASP A 363 4.13 -20.11 14.16
CA ASP A 363 5.03 -21.02 14.90
C ASP A 363 4.57 -22.48 14.96
N GLY A 364 3.36 -22.73 14.47
CA GLY A 364 2.75 -24.07 14.50
C GLY A 364 2.31 -24.53 15.90
N THR A 365 2.39 -23.67 16.92
CA THR A 365 1.94 -23.98 18.29
C THR A 365 0.41 -24.09 18.31
N GLU A 366 -0.09 -25.20 18.82
CA GLU A 366 -1.53 -25.41 18.97
C GLU A 366 -2.05 -24.57 20.14
N VAL A 367 -3.00 -23.67 19.86
CA VAL A 367 -3.58 -22.75 20.84
C VAL A 367 -4.88 -23.30 21.41
N LEU A 368 -5.63 -24.05 20.61
CA LEU A 368 -6.83 -24.76 21.04
C LEU A 368 -6.71 -26.23 20.61
N SER A 369 -6.87 -27.13 21.55
CA SER A 369 -6.77 -28.57 21.33
C SER A 369 -8.06 -29.27 21.74
N ASP A 370 -8.67 -29.96 20.79
CA ASP A 370 -9.83 -30.85 20.98
C ASP A 370 -10.97 -30.21 21.82
N ILE A 371 -11.37 -28.99 21.46
CA ILE A 371 -12.45 -28.28 22.15
C ILE A 371 -13.80 -28.90 21.79
N ASP A 372 -14.47 -29.46 22.78
CA ASP A 372 -15.85 -29.97 22.68
C ASP A 372 -16.75 -29.14 23.60
N LEU A 373 -17.69 -28.39 23.01
CA LEU A 373 -18.54 -27.45 23.74
C LEU A 373 -19.89 -27.29 23.07
N ASP A 374 -20.95 -27.41 23.87
CA ASP A 374 -22.33 -27.14 23.47
C ASP A 374 -22.89 -26.00 24.32
N VAL A 375 -23.29 -24.91 23.63
CA VAL A 375 -23.86 -23.69 24.22
C VAL A 375 -25.26 -23.48 23.65
N LYS A 376 -26.25 -23.41 24.54
CA LYS A 376 -27.66 -23.23 24.15
C LYS A 376 -27.99 -21.76 23.96
N ALA A 377 -28.98 -21.50 23.11
CA ALA A 377 -29.48 -20.16 22.87
C ALA A 377 -29.84 -19.43 24.17
N GLY A 378 -29.32 -18.21 24.34
CA GLY A 378 -29.56 -17.41 25.52
C GLY A 378 -28.65 -17.67 26.72
N GLU A 379 -27.72 -18.63 26.64
CA GLU A 379 -26.70 -18.85 27.67
C GLU A 379 -25.64 -17.73 27.67
N ASN A 380 -25.20 -17.37 28.88
CA ASN A 380 -24.08 -16.45 29.09
C ASN A 380 -22.85 -17.24 29.54
N ILE A 381 -21.86 -17.33 28.68
CA ILE A 381 -20.63 -18.10 28.90
C ILE A 381 -19.51 -17.14 29.32
N ALA A 382 -18.92 -17.34 30.49
CA ALA A 382 -17.71 -16.67 30.91
C ALA A 382 -16.46 -17.51 30.59
N LEU A 383 -15.53 -16.95 29.83
CA LEU A 383 -14.25 -17.55 29.51
C LEU A 383 -13.20 -17.01 30.48
N VAL A 384 -12.61 -17.89 31.30
CA VAL A 384 -11.56 -17.55 32.27
C VAL A 384 -10.33 -18.42 32.03
N GLY A 385 -9.18 -18.01 32.55
CA GLY A 385 -7.93 -18.76 32.42
C GLY A 385 -6.72 -17.84 32.28
N PRO A 386 -5.51 -18.39 32.25
CA PRO A 386 -4.29 -17.62 32.14
C PRO A 386 -4.20 -16.83 30.83
N SER A 387 -3.35 -15.80 30.80
CA SER A 387 -3.03 -15.11 29.54
C SER A 387 -2.41 -16.11 28.57
N GLY A 388 -2.81 -16.04 27.29
CA GLY A 388 -2.37 -17.02 26.29
C GLY A 388 -3.17 -18.33 26.24
N GLY A 389 -4.12 -18.57 27.16
CA GLY A 389 -4.94 -19.81 27.21
C GLY A 389 -6.00 -19.96 26.11
N GLY A 390 -5.94 -19.18 25.01
CA GLY A 390 -6.81 -19.36 23.84
C GLY A 390 -8.21 -18.72 23.91
N LYS A 391 -8.53 -17.92 24.94
CA LYS A 391 -9.86 -17.30 25.13
C LYS A 391 -10.28 -16.42 23.95
N THR A 392 -9.44 -15.46 23.55
CA THR A 392 -9.69 -14.58 22.40
C THR A 392 -9.71 -15.36 21.08
N THR A 393 -8.86 -16.39 20.97
CA THR A 393 -8.83 -17.28 19.81
C THR A 393 -10.15 -18.03 19.65
N LEU A 394 -10.68 -18.63 20.70
CA LEU A 394 -11.98 -19.31 20.67
C LEU A 394 -13.09 -18.36 20.21
N CYS A 395 -13.13 -17.16 20.75
CA CYS A 395 -14.09 -16.14 20.35
C CYS A 395 -13.95 -15.71 18.87
N ASN A 396 -12.72 -15.63 18.34
CA ASN A 396 -12.46 -15.24 16.95
C ASN A 396 -12.84 -16.32 15.93
N LEU A 397 -12.93 -17.58 16.35
CA LEU A 397 -13.37 -18.67 15.47
C LEU A 397 -14.88 -18.64 15.20
N ILE A 398 -15.72 -18.13 16.14
CA ILE A 398 -17.18 -18.08 15.97
C ILE A 398 -17.62 -17.24 14.77
N PRO A 399 -17.10 -15.99 14.55
CA PRO A 399 -17.41 -15.20 13.35
C PRO A 399 -16.58 -15.61 12.12
N ARG A 400 -15.85 -16.72 12.23
CA ARG A 400 -14.95 -17.22 11.18
C ARG A 400 -13.96 -16.15 10.71
N PHE A 401 -13.23 -15.54 11.68
CA PHE A 401 -12.08 -14.68 11.37
C PHE A 401 -10.86 -15.54 11.03
N TYR A 402 -10.84 -16.76 11.52
CA TYR A 402 -9.91 -17.84 11.19
C TYR A 402 -10.69 -19.13 10.98
N ASP A 403 -10.21 -20.04 10.15
CA ASP A 403 -10.75 -21.38 10.01
C ASP A 403 -10.09 -22.34 11.01
N THR A 404 -10.85 -23.32 11.51
CA THR A 404 -10.34 -24.35 12.42
C THR A 404 -9.32 -25.24 11.71
N THR A 405 -8.27 -25.66 12.43
CA THR A 405 -7.30 -26.65 11.91
C THR A 405 -7.90 -28.05 11.86
N ALA A 406 -8.74 -28.39 12.84
CA ALA A 406 -9.52 -29.62 12.89
C ALA A 406 -10.88 -29.35 13.56
N GLY A 407 -11.83 -30.26 13.40
CA GLY A 407 -13.17 -30.12 13.95
C GLY A 407 -14.10 -29.18 13.23
N THR A 408 -15.24 -28.89 13.84
CA THR A 408 -16.31 -28.09 13.19
C THR A 408 -17.01 -27.21 14.21
N ILE A 409 -17.29 -25.95 13.82
CA ILE A 409 -18.15 -25.07 14.60
C ILE A 409 -19.50 -24.96 13.89
N ARG A 410 -20.58 -25.12 14.68
CA ARG A 410 -21.94 -25.04 14.16
C ARG A 410 -22.74 -23.96 14.91
N ILE A 411 -23.60 -23.28 14.18
CA ILE A 411 -24.59 -22.36 14.74
C ILE A 411 -25.97 -22.87 14.33
N ASP A 412 -26.83 -23.14 15.33
CA ASP A 412 -28.14 -23.77 15.13
C ASP A 412 -28.05 -25.08 14.29
N GLY A 413 -26.99 -25.89 14.51
CA GLY A 413 -26.71 -27.11 13.77
C GLY A 413 -26.10 -26.94 12.38
N LYS A 414 -25.93 -25.72 11.85
CA LYS A 414 -25.31 -25.43 10.56
C LYS A 414 -23.82 -25.18 10.73
N ASP A 415 -22.98 -25.87 9.93
CA ASP A 415 -21.53 -25.60 9.88
C ASP A 415 -21.28 -24.18 9.35
N ILE A 416 -20.50 -23.38 10.09
CA ILE A 416 -20.19 -21.98 9.71
C ILE A 416 -19.42 -21.87 8.38
N ARG A 417 -18.81 -22.96 7.90
CA ARG A 417 -18.12 -23.00 6.60
C ARG A 417 -19.07 -23.15 5.42
N THR A 418 -20.30 -23.59 5.63
CA THR A 418 -21.33 -23.82 4.59
C THR A 418 -22.28 -22.64 4.42
N VAL A 419 -22.09 -21.57 5.21
CA VAL A 419 -22.91 -20.37 5.14
C VAL A 419 -22.08 -19.18 4.65
N THR A 420 -22.76 -18.16 4.09
CA THR A 420 -22.05 -16.96 3.64
C THR A 420 -21.53 -16.16 4.83
N LEU A 421 -20.28 -15.68 4.72
CA LEU A 421 -19.62 -14.88 5.76
C LEU A 421 -20.43 -13.65 6.16
N LYS A 422 -21.09 -13.02 5.19
CA LYS A 422 -21.96 -11.88 5.45
C LYS A 422 -23.13 -12.27 6.34
N SER A 423 -23.88 -13.30 6.00
CA SER A 423 -25.03 -13.74 6.79
C SER A 423 -24.65 -14.23 8.19
N LEU A 424 -23.50 -14.90 8.32
CA LEU A 424 -22.93 -15.33 9.59
C LEU A 424 -22.61 -14.14 10.49
N ARG A 425 -21.79 -13.21 9.97
CA ARG A 425 -21.32 -12.04 10.73
C ARG A 425 -22.43 -11.04 11.03
N ASP A 426 -23.48 -10.99 10.23
CA ASP A 426 -24.68 -10.18 10.53
C ASP A 426 -25.40 -10.66 11.79
N ARG A 427 -25.27 -11.94 12.16
CA ARG A 427 -25.88 -12.55 13.38
C ARG A 427 -24.99 -12.51 14.61
N ILE A 428 -23.76 -12.02 14.50
CA ILE A 428 -22.81 -11.97 15.60
C ILE A 428 -22.44 -10.52 15.86
N GLY A 429 -22.56 -10.08 17.12
CA GLY A 429 -22.03 -8.78 17.58
C GLY A 429 -20.71 -8.98 18.30
N PHE A 430 -19.76 -8.11 18.06
CA PHE A 430 -18.45 -8.15 18.70
C PHE A 430 -18.18 -6.79 19.37
N VAL A 431 -17.96 -6.79 20.69
CA VAL A 431 -17.52 -5.63 21.45
C VAL A 431 -16.08 -5.90 21.89
N GLN A 432 -15.14 -5.17 21.27
CA GLN A 432 -13.69 -5.36 21.48
C GLN A 432 -13.20 -4.56 22.70
N GLN A 433 -12.09 -5.01 23.28
CA GLN A 433 -11.35 -4.31 24.32
C GLN A 433 -10.83 -2.97 23.80
N ASP A 434 -10.09 -2.99 22.73
CA ASP A 434 -9.59 -1.78 22.05
C ASP A 434 -10.60 -1.30 21.00
N VAL A 435 -11.39 -0.29 21.38
CA VAL A 435 -12.43 0.23 20.49
C VAL A 435 -11.86 1.14 19.42
N TYR A 436 -11.99 0.70 18.17
CA TYR A 436 -11.64 1.52 17.02
C TYR A 436 -12.75 2.51 16.64
N MET A 437 -12.38 3.80 16.56
CA MET A 437 -13.25 4.85 16.03
C MET A 437 -12.78 5.27 14.65
N PHE A 438 -13.70 5.22 13.69
CA PHE A 438 -13.45 5.76 12.36
C PHE A 438 -13.48 7.29 12.40
N SER A 439 -12.65 7.92 11.57
CA SER A 439 -12.70 9.35 11.34
C SER A 439 -14.07 9.73 10.78
N GLY A 440 -14.82 10.56 11.52
CA GLY A 440 -16.20 10.92 11.20
C GLY A 440 -16.92 11.47 12.42
N SER A 441 -18.23 11.62 12.34
CA SER A 441 -19.09 12.03 13.45
C SER A 441 -19.37 10.87 14.42
N VAL A 442 -19.85 11.20 15.62
CA VAL A 442 -20.36 10.20 16.58
C VAL A 442 -21.52 9.42 15.94
N PHE A 443 -22.40 10.11 15.22
CA PHE A 443 -23.53 9.51 14.51
C PHE A 443 -23.07 8.42 13.54
N GLU A 444 -22.13 8.75 12.63
CA GLU A 444 -21.59 7.81 11.63
C GLU A 444 -20.91 6.62 12.30
N ASN A 445 -20.21 6.85 13.39
CA ASN A 445 -19.58 5.77 14.15
C ASN A 445 -20.58 4.80 14.77
N ILE A 446 -21.73 5.26 15.27
CA ILE A 446 -22.78 4.39 15.80
C ILE A 446 -23.55 3.71 14.66
N GLN A 447 -23.90 4.46 13.60
CA GLN A 447 -24.60 3.95 12.43
C GLN A 447 -23.82 2.84 11.69
N TYR A 448 -22.49 2.76 11.90
CA TYR A 448 -21.66 1.67 11.38
C TYR A 448 -22.15 0.28 11.80
N GLY A 449 -22.83 0.17 12.95
CA GLY A 449 -23.47 -1.08 13.40
C GLY A 449 -24.63 -1.56 12.52
N LYS A 450 -25.34 -0.61 11.86
CA LYS A 450 -26.45 -0.86 10.92
C LYS A 450 -26.47 0.28 9.90
N PRO A 451 -25.76 0.15 8.77
CA PRO A 451 -25.74 1.17 7.72
C PRO A 451 -27.15 1.51 7.24
N GLY A 452 -27.47 2.80 7.17
CA GLY A 452 -28.79 3.28 6.77
C GLY A 452 -29.82 3.37 7.92
N ALA A 453 -29.42 3.10 9.16
CA ALA A 453 -30.30 3.31 10.32
C ALA A 453 -30.73 4.78 10.45
N SER A 454 -31.97 5.00 10.90
CA SER A 454 -32.49 6.37 11.13
C SER A 454 -31.82 7.04 12.34
N LYS A 455 -31.97 8.36 12.43
CA LYS A 455 -31.47 9.14 13.60
C LYS A 455 -32.10 8.66 14.89
N GLU A 456 -33.38 8.33 14.85
CA GLU A 456 -34.15 7.84 16.00
C GLU A 456 -33.64 6.49 16.48
N GLU A 457 -33.32 5.56 15.55
CA GLU A 457 -32.73 4.25 15.86
C GLU A 457 -31.35 4.42 16.51
N VAL A 458 -30.51 5.31 15.98
CA VAL A 458 -29.18 5.62 16.54
C VAL A 458 -29.30 6.21 17.96
N ILE A 459 -30.21 7.16 18.18
CA ILE A 459 -30.46 7.74 19.49
C ILE A 459 -30.98 6.68 20.47
N ALA A 460 -31.90 5.84 20.05
CA ALA A 460 -32.44 4.77 20.90
C ALA A 460 -31.32 3.78 21.34
N ALA A 461 -30.46 3.35 20.40
CA ALA A 461 -29.30 2.50 20.69
C ALA A 461 -28.32 3.20 21.66
N SER A 462 -28.09 4.49 21.48
CA SER A 462 -27.21 5.30 22.35
C SER A 462 -27.77 5.42 23.78
N LYS A 463 -29.07 5.56 23.92
CA LYS A 463 -29.74 5.57 25.25
C LYS A 463 -29.59 4.22 25.95
N MET A 464 -29.76 3.12 25.23
CA MET A 464 -29.55 1.77 25.78
C MET A 464 -28.12 1.52 26.22
N ALA A 465 -27.13 2.10 25.51
CA ALA A 465 -25.71 2.01 25.81
C ALA A 465 -25.22 3.01 26.87
N GLY A 466 -26.09 3.84 27.43
CA GLY A 466 -25.69 4.93 28.35
C GLY A 466 -24.78 5.97 27.68
N ALA A 467 -24.88 6.11 26.36
CA ALA A 467 -24.04 7.05 25.58
C ALA A 467 -24.71 8.38 25.30
N HIS A 468 -26.03 8.44 25.30
CA HIS A 468 -26.81 9.60 24.88
C HIS A 468 -26.49 10.90 25.64
N GLU A 469 -26.42 10.83 26.97
CA GLU A 469 -26.20 12.01 27.82
C GLU A 469 -24.84 12.67 27.54
N PHE A 470 -23.75 11.87 27.47
CA PHE A 470 -22.45 12.46 27.15
C PHE A 470 -22.39 12.98 25.71
N ILE A 471 -23.06 12.30 24.75
CA ILE A 471 -23.10 12.76 23.37
C ILE A 471 -23.81 14.12 23.26
N GLU A 472 -24.92 14.32 23.94
CA GLU A 472 -25.60 15.63 23.97
C GLU A 472 -24.78 16.72 24.65
N GLY A 473 -23.91 16.35 25.58
CA GLY A 473 -22.95 17.26 26.21
C GLY A 473 -21.77 17.67 25.33
N LEU A 474 -21.57 17.04 24.17
CA LEU A 474 -20.54 17.44 23.21
C LEU A 474 -20.99 18.70 22.45
N SER A 475 -20.02 19.48 21.96
CA SER A 475 -20.25 20.78 21.30
C SER A 475 -21.24 20.72 20.13
N ASN A 476 -21.30 19.62 19.38
CA ASN A 476 -22.22 19.43 18.26
C ASN A 476 -23.08 18.15 18.43
N GLY A 477 -23.21 17.61 19.64
CA GLY A 477 -23.98 16.41 19.90
C GLY A 477 -23.52 15.23 19.03
N TYR A 478 -24.47 14.58 18.38
CA TYR A 478 -24.21 13.44 17.48
C TYR A 478 -23.37 13.80 16.25
N ASP A 479 -23.37 15.06 15.81
CA ASP A 479 -22.58 15.53 14.66
C ASP A 479 -21.14 15.91 15.04
N THR A 480 -20.76 15.72 16.32
CA THR A 480 -19.39 15.98 16.79
C THR A 480 -18.40 15.05 16.08
N TYR A 481 -17.39 15.65 15.46
CA TYR A 481 -16.29 14.92 14.81
C TYR A 481 -15.32 14.36 15.84
N VAL A 482 -15.14 13.05 15.87
CA VAL A 482 -14.36 12.34 16.91
C VAL A 482 -12.84 12.37 16.67
N GLY A 483 -12.38 12.78 15.49
CA GLY A 483 -10.97 12.78 15.13
C GLY A 483 -10.43 11.40 14.75
N GLU A 484 -9.15 11.35 14.42
CA GLU A 484 -8.48 10.10 14.10
C GLU A 484 -8.43 9.19 15.34
N ARG A 485 -8.89 7.93 15.18
CA ARG A 485 -9.01 6.94 16.26
C ARG A 485 -9.77 7.43 17.49
N GLY A 486 -10.62 8.46 17.32
CA GLY A 486 -11.41 9.00 18.43
C GLY A 486 -10.58 9.68 19.51
N VAL A 487 -9.49 10.35 19.15
CA VAL A 487 -8.56 11.01 20.09
C VAL A 487 -9.24 12.00 21.04
N LYS A 488 -10.40 12.52 20.65
CA LYS A 488 -11.19 13.49 21.44
C LYS A 488 -12.12 12.83 22.49
N LEU A 489 -12.21 11.50 22.51
CA LEU A 489 -13.10 10.75 23.41
C LEU A 489 -12.30 10.00 24.47
N SER A 490 -12.83 9.93 25.70
CA SER A 490 -12.30 9.06 26.75
C SER A 490 -12.50 7.57 26.39
N GLY A 491 -11.76 6.68 27.04
CA GLY A 491 -11.92 5.23 26.89
C GLY A 491 -13.36 4.76 27.12
N GLY A 492 -14.00 5.24 28.20
CA GLY A 492 -15.38 4.90 28.52
C GLY A 492 -16.40 5.45 27.51
N GLN A 493 -16.14 6.62 26.92
CA GLN A 493 -16.98 7.17 25.86
C GLN A 493 -16.88 6.32 24.57
N LYS A 494 -15.66 5.93 24.17
CA LYS A 494 -15.45 5.01 23.03
C LYS A 494 -16.15 3.68 23.25
N GLN A 495 -16.04 3.12 24.45
CA GLN A 495 -16.66 1.85 24.79
C GLN A 495 -18.19 1.92 24.70
N ARG A 496 -18.81 2.98 25.23
CA ARG A 496 -20.27 3.19 25.12
C ARG A 496 -20.73 3.35 23.68
N ILE A 497 -19.94 3.98 22.81
CA ILE A 497 -20.23 4.06 21.37
C ILE A 497 -20.15 2.65 20.72
N SER A 498 -19.15 1.84 21.09
CA SER A 498 -19.06 0.45 20.62
C SER A 498 -20.25 -0.41 21.05
N ILE A 499 -20.69 -0.24 22.28
CA ILE A 499 -21.88 -0.91 22.79
C ILE A 499 -23.14 -0.42 22.05
N ALA A 500 -23.25 0.88 21.74
CA ALA A 500 -24.34 1.42 20.92
C ALA A 500 -24.37 0.82 19.51
N ARG A 501 -23.20 0.59 18.88
CA ARG A 501 -23.11 -0.17 17.60
C ARG A 501 -23.72 -1.57 17.73
N ALA A 502 -23.41 -2.29 18.83
CA ALA A 502 -23.93 -3.62 19.08
C ALA A 502 -25.45 -3.63 19.37
N PHE A 503 -25.97 -2.65 20.10
CA PHE A 503 -27.42 -2.49 20.29
C PHE A 503 -28.14 -2.21 18.98
N LEU A 504 -27.58 -1.33 18.13
CA LEU A 504 -28.16 -0.96 16.85
C LEU A 504 -28.17 -2.17 15.88
N LYS A 505 -27.13 -3.00 15.90
CA LYS A 505 -27.05 -4.23 15.12
C LYS A 505 -28.04 -5.30 15.60
N ASN A 506 -28.28 -5.38 16.91
CA ASN A 506 -29.21 -6.31 17.58
C ASN A 506 -29.01 -7.80 17.22
N PRO A 507 -27.81 -8.36 17.36
CA PRO A 507 -27.52 -9.73 16.99
C PRO A 507 -27.97 -10.75 18.04
N PRO A 508 -28.30 -12.01 17.67
CA PRO A 508 -28.63 -13.07 18.60
C PRO A 508 -27.43 -13.66 19.37
N ILE A 509 -26.21 -13.52 18.82
CA ILE A 509 -24.96 -13.98 19.44
C ILE A 509 -24.07 -12.76 19.69
N LEU A 510 -23.46 -12.70 20.89
CA LEU A 510 -22.56 -11.64 21.31
C LEU A 510 -21.23 -12.19 21.75
N ILE A 511 -20.17 -11.49 21.39
CA ILE A 511 -18.82 -11.71 21.88
C ILE A 511 -18.38 -10.42 22.57
N LEU A 512 -18.02 -10.52 23.86
CA LEU A 512 -17.60 -9.41 24.69
C LEU A 512 -16.16 -9.67 25.15
N ASP A 513 -15.22 -8.89 24.62
CA ASP A 513 -13.81 -8.99 24.96
C ASP A 513 -13.43 -7.85 25.91
N GLU A 514 -13.20 -8.17 27.17
CA GLU A 514 -12.70 -7.34 28.28
C GLU A 514 -13.04 -5.82 28.20
N ALA A 515 -14.31 -5.50 28.04
CA ALA A 515 -14.78 -4.16 27.71
C ALA A 515 -14.57 -3.07 28.79
N THR A 516 -13.83 -3.35 29.89
CA THR A 516 -13.79 -2.44 31.07
C THR A 516 -12.40 -2.22 31.69
N SER A 517 -11.33 -2.77 31.15
CA SER A 517 -10.01 -2.85 31.80
C SER A 517 -9.24 -1.54 32.02
N ALA A 518 -9.69 -0.39 31.50
CA ALA A 518 -8.98 0.89 31.62
C ALA A 518 -9.94 2.07 31.90
N LEU A 519 -11.07 1.83 32.60
CA LEU A 519 -12.09 2.82 32.83
C LEU A 519 -12.06 3.31 34.29
N ASP A 520 -12.46 4.56 34.49
CA ASP A 520 -12.80 5.07 35.83
C ASP A 520 -14.03 4.34 36.38
N ASN A 521 -14.19 4.32 37.71
CA ASN A 521 -15.23 3.55 38.39
C ASN A 521 -16.67 3.93 37.96
N GLU A 522 -16.94 5.17 37.61
CA GLU A 522 -18.26 5.63 37.17
C GLU A 522 -18.56 5.18 35.75
N SER A 523 -17.63 5.41 34.80
CA SER A 523 -17.73 4.94 33.43
C SER A 523 -17.85 3.42 33.36
N GLU A 524 -17.11 2.72 34.20
CA GLU A 524 -17.18 1.26 34.31
C GLU A 524 -18.57 0.77 34.71
N ARG A 525 -19.17 1.34 35.74
CA ARG A 525 -20.50 0.97 36.19
C ARG A 525 -21.56 1.14 35.10
N ILE A 526 -21.46 2.23 34.32
CA ILE A 526 -22.39 2.51 33.21
C ILE A 526 -22.18 1.49 32.09
N VAL A 527 -20.91 1.22 31.73
CA VAL A 527 -20.54 0.23 30.68
C VAL A 527 -21.02 -1.17 31.10
N GLN A 528 -20.77 -1.59 32.33
CA GLN A 528 -21.18 -2.91 32.84
C GLN A 528 -22.71 -3.08 32.79
N ALA A 529 -23.47 -2.09 33.28
CA ALA A 529 -24.93 -2.12 33.22
C ALA A 529 -25.46 -2.15 31.78
N SER A 530 -24.77 -1.51 30.84
CA SER A 530 -25.13 -1.51 29.43
C SER A 530 -24.81 -2.87 28.77
N LEU A 531 -23.69 -3.51 29.13
CA LEU A 531 -23.33 -4.85 28.67
C LEU A 531 -24.30 -5.91 29.19
N GLU A 532 -24.70 -5.85 30.46
CA GLU A 532 -25.71 -6.74 31.04
C GLU A 532 -27.07 -6.60 30.34
N LYS A 533 -27.49 -5.36 30.04
CA LYS A 533 -28.68 -5.12 29.21
C LYS A 533 -28.54 -5.71 27.82
N LEU A 534 -27.36 -5.54 27.20
CA LEU A 534 -27.09 -6.02 25.86
C LEU A 534 -27.10 -7.57 25.82
N ALA A 535 -26.52 -8.24 26.83
CA ALA A 535 -26.45 -9.68 26.93
C ALA A 535 -27.81 -10.38 27.15
N LYS A 536 -28.80 -9.66 27.71
CA LYS A 536 -30.09 -10.23 28.10
C LYS A 536 -30.84 -10.84 26.91
N GLY A 537 -31.12 -12.16 26.99
CA GLY A 537 -31.85 -12.90 25.96
C GLY A 537 -31.03 -13.27 24.73
N ARG A 538 -29.69 -13.11 24.78
CA ARG A 538 -28.76 -13.49 23.71
C ARG A 538 -27.75 -14.50 24.19
N THR A 539 -27.24 -15.32 23.27
CA THR A 539 -26.09 -16.18 23.55
C THR A 539 -24.85 -15.31 23.63
N THR A 540 -24.16 -15.31 24.77
CA THR A 540 -23.06 -14.38 25.01
C THR A 540 -21.80 -15.14 25.40
N PHE A 541 -20.69 -14.85 24.73
CA PHE A 541 -19.34 -15.28 25.11
C PHE A 541 -18.60 -14.07 25.66
N THR A 542 -18.21 -14.13 26.93
CA THR A 542 -17.51 -13.02 27.60
C THR A 542 -16.15 -13.48 28.05
N ILE A 543 -15.07 -12.83 27.53
CA ILE A 543 -13.74 -12.98 28.09
C ILE A 543 -13.72 -12.16 29.38
N ALA A 544 -13.71 -12.86 30.51
CA ALA A 544 -13.97 -12.26 31.79
C ALA A 544 -12.67 -12.12 32.61
N HIS A 545 -12.37 -10.89 33.00
CA HIS A 545 -11.30 -10.54 33.93
C HIS A 545 -11.85 -9.96 35.25
N ARG A 546 -13.19 -9.90 35.41
CA ARG A 546 -13.85 -9.32 36.60
C ARG A 546 -14.77 -10.32 37.29
N LEU A 547 -14.69 -10.31 38.62
CA LEU A 547 -15.43 -11.22 39.47
C LEU A 547 -16.96 -11.13 39.30
N THR A 548 -17.50 -9.92 39.08
CA THR A 548 -18.94 -9.69 38.88
C THR A 548 -19.45 -10.37 37.62
N THR A 549 -18.71 -10.20 36.51
CA THR A 549 -19.02 -10.82 35.21
C THR A 549 -18.98 -12.34 35.31
N ILE A 550 -17.98 -12.90 36.00
CA ILE A 550 -17.78 -14.33 36.18
C ILE A 550 -18.93 -14.94 37.01
N LYS A 551 -19.32 -14.28 38.11
CA LYS A 551 -20.39 -14.78 39.01
C LYS A 551 -21.76 -14.87 38.35
N ASN A 552 -22.07 -13.93 37.46
CA ASN A 552 -23.37 -13.81 36.79
C ASN A 552 -23.50 -14.69 35.54
N ALA A 553 -22.44 -15.40 35.15
CA ALA A 553 -22.46 -16.27 33.98
C ALA A 553 -23.29 -17.52 34.24
N THR A 554 -24.02 -17.99 33.22
CA THR A 554 -24.78 -19.24 33.25
C THR A 554 -23.82 -20.43 33.33
N LYS A 555 -22.69 -20.36 32.65
CA LYS A 555 -21.63 -21.35 32.61
C LYS A 555 -20.27 -20.67 32.51
N ILE A 556 -19.32 -21.15 33.27
CA ILE A 556 -17.93 -20.71 33.26
C ILE A 556 -17.08 -21.79 32.63
N LEU A 557 -16.20 -21.40 31.71
CA LEU A 557 -15.24 -22.30 31.08
C LEU A 557 -13.83 -21.84 31.43
N VAL A 558 -13.05 -22.76 32.01
CA VAL A 558 -11.62 -22.53 32.30
C VAL A 558 -10.80 -23.05 31.13
N LEU A 559 -10.24 -22.13 30.34
CA LEU A 559 -9.37 -22.43 29.21
C LEU A 559 -7.91 -22.35 29.62
N THR A 560 -7.15 -23.38 29.26
CA THR A 560 -5.69 -23.45 29.38
C THR A 560 -5.08 -23.91 28.05
N ASP A 561 -3.78 -24.11 28.01
CA ASP A 561 -3.08 -24.74 26.89
C ASP A 561 -3.50 -26.19 26.59
N LYS A 562 -4.24 -26.84 27.53
CA LYS A 562 -4.79 -28.18 27.36
C LYS A 562 -6.24 -28.21 26.90
N GLY A 563 -6.82 -27.05 26.62
CA GLY A 563 -8.23 -26.94 26.24
C GLY A 563 -9.15 -26.53 27.41
N ILE A 564 -10.39 -26.99 27.43
CA ILE A 564 -11.37 -26.71 28.51
C ILE A 564 -11.16 -27.70 29.66
N GLU A 565 -10.42 -27.27 30.70
CA GLU A 565 -10.15 -28.16 31.85
C GLU A 565 -11.28 -28.17 32.89
N GLU A 566 -12.00 -27.06 33.02
CA GLU A 566 -13.16 -27.01 33.93
C GLU A 566 -14.34 -26.27 33.27
N ALA A 567 -15.52 -26.79 33.50
CA ALA A 567 -16.78 -26.20 33.08
C ALA A 567 -17.84 -26.37 34.17
N GLY A 568 -18.63 -25.32 34.42
CA GLY A 568 -19.70 -25.38 35.42
C GLY A 568 -20.15 -23.99 35.87
N THR A 569 -21.06 -23.95 36.83
CA THR A 569 -21.48 -22.70 37.49
C THR A 569 -20.43 -22.24 38.52
N HIS A 570 -20.51 -20.99 38.92
CA HIS A 570 -19.62 -20.43 39.97
C HIS A 570 -19.63 -21.29 41.23
N GLN A 571 -20.81 -21.72 41.68
CA GLN A 571 -20.95 -22.52 42.92
C GLN A 571 -20.33 -23.91 42.80
N GLU A 572 -20.49 -24.57 41.66
CA GLU A 572 -19.93 -25.89 41.40
C GLU A 572 -18.40 -25.84 41.36
N LEU A 573 -17.83 -24.90 40.62
CA LEU A 573 -16.40 -24.75 40.46
C LEU A 573 -15.70 -24.28 41.76
N MET A 574 -16.34 -23.45 42.58
CA MET A 574 -15.82 -23.08 43.89
C MET A 574 -15.78 -24.28 44.84
N LYS A 575 -16.76 -25.20 44.77
CA LYS A 575 -16.76 -26.44 45.58
C LYS A 575 -15.68 -27.43 45.13
N LYS A 576 -15.40 -27.47 43.84
CA LYS A 576 -14.39 -28.37 43.24
C LYS A 576 -12.97 -28.02 43.69
N LYS A 577 -12.70 -26.76 44.07
CA LYS A 577 -11.39 -26.25 44.51
C LYS A 577 -10.26 -26.53 43.51
N GLY A 578 -10.55 -26.40 42.20
CA GLY A 578 -9.63 -26.59 41.10
C GLY A 578 -9.02 -25.26 40.61
N ILE A 579 -8.65 -25.23 39.34
CA ILE A 579 -8.02 -24.08 38.68
C ILE A 579 -8.88 -22.82 38.81
N TYR A 580 -10.20 -22.94 38.62
CA TYR A 580 -11.13 -21.83 38.79
C TYR A 580 -11.06 -21.22 40.20
N PHE A 581 -10.98 -22.04 41.23
CA PHE A 581 -10.92 -21.58 42.62
C PHE A 581 -9.67 -20.75 42.87
N ASP A 582 -8.51 -21.18 42.35
CA ASP A 582 -7.26 -20.47 42.52
C ASP A 582 -7.25 -19.17 41.75
N LEU A 583 -7.73 -19.13 40.50
CA LEU A 583 -7.91 -17.94 39.72
C LEU A 583 -8.87 -16.94 40.40
N TYR A 584 -9.99 -17.44 40.94
CA TYR A 584 -10.96 -16.59 41.61
C TYR A 584 -10.37 -15.93 42.87
N LYS A 585 -9.58 -16.66 43.67
CA LYS A 585 -8.89 -16.12 44.83
C LYS A 585 -7.88 -15.05 44.45
N SER A 586 -7.06 -15.31 43.43
CA SER A 586 -6.10 -14.30 42.91
C SER A 586 -6.83 -13.01 42.46
N TYR A 587 -7.97 -13.11 41.80
CA TYR A 587 -8.77 -11.94 41.45
C TYR A 587 -9.38 -11.22 42.66
N GLN A 588 -9.74 -11.93 43.72
CA GLN A 588 -10.23 -11.33 44.97
C GLN A 588 -9.12 -10.55 45.71
N GLU A 589 -7.92 -11.11 45.77
CA GLU A 589 -6.77 -10.46 46.40
C GLU A 589 -6.39 -9.18 45.68
N MET A 590 -6.33 -9.21 44.32
CA MET A 590 -6.06 -8.02 43.51
C MET A 590 -7.09 -6.90 43.66
N THR A 591 -8.38 -7.25 43.93
CA THR A 591 -9.42 -6.23 44.14
C THR A 591 -9.44 -5.71 45.58
N ALA A 592 -9.02 -6.48 46.57
CA ALA A 592 -8.94 -6.05 47.96
C ALA A 592 -7.77 -5.08 48.23
N ASP A 593 -6.66 -5.20 47.47
CA ASP A 593 -5.51 -4.29 47.55
C ASP A 593 -5.75 -2.93 46.86
N THR A 594 -6.87 -2.75 46.17
CA THR A 594 -7.22 -1.51 45.42
C THR A 594 -8.37 -0.70 46.08
N GLU A 595 -9.00 -1.18 47.13
CA GLU A 595 -9.91 -0.47 48.03
C GLU A 595 -9.15 0.07 49.28
#